data_bd9ddcef76f693895b524b5ae1119ba0
#
_entry.id   bd9ddcef76f693895b524b5ae1119ba0
#
_cell.length_a   1.000
_cell.length_b   1.000
_cell.length_c   1.000
_cell.angle_alpha   90.00
_cell.angle_beta   90.00
_cell.angle_gamma   90.00
#
_symmetry.space_group_name_H-M   'P 1'
#
loop_
_entity.id
_entity.type
_entity.pdbx_description
1 polymer ?
#
loop_
_entity_poly.entity_id
_entity_poly.type
_entity_poly.pdbx_seq_one_letter_code
_entity_poly.pdbx_strand_id
1 'polypeptide(L)'
;MATIKLTDAKIKTLKPQDKVYRILDADRLYIEVRPTGVKVWRFKFVFNGKESSMSLGEYPIIGLADARLLREEMRAKLAKGIHPVEDRRQAKQAIDDKLTNTFKAIAQEYAKERLKTKSERYAEQFQVSLEKDILPIIGNKDVRNITSADVLTIIKNTMKRVRSQKNRGTGEVTAIQNRKFIGAVMRYAIATLRAENDPTYAVRDVVARPEVTHAKSLSKEERAQVRTRLENYGGAETVKNAGFMLLYTM
;
A
#
# COMPACT_ATOMS: atom_id res chain seq x y z
N MET A 1 -24.66 -48.47 11.30
CA MET A 1 -25.66 -47.42 11.62
C MET A 1 -25.97 -46.68 10.34
N ALA A 2 -27.22 -46.59 9.93
CA ALA A 2 -27.65 -45.88 8.73
C ALA A 2 -27.34 -44.37 8.90
N THR A 3 -26.50 -43.82 8.06
CA THR A 3 -26.13 -42.40 8.05
C THR A 3 -27.34 -41.65 7.55
N ILE A 4 -28.03 -40.92 8.44
CA ILE A 4 -29.18 -40.07 8.06
C ILE A 4 -28.63 -38.91 7.22
N LYS A 5 -28.72 -39.05 5.89
CA LYS A 5 -28.37 -37.91 5.02
C LYS A 5 -29.41 -36.80 5.18
N LEU A 6 -28.97 -35.59 5.49
CA LEU A 6 -29.83 -34.42 5.52
C LEU A 6 -30.41 -34.15 4.12
N THR A 7 -31.59 -33.56 4.09
CA THR A 7 -32.18 -32.98 2.88
C THR A 7 -32.34 -31.49 3.06
N ASP A 8 -32.33 -30.72 1.97
CA ASP A 8 -32.48 -29.25 2.03
C ASP A 8 -33.83 -28.85 2.65
N ALA A 9 -34.90 -29.60 2.37
CA ALA A 9 -36.20 -29.42 2.99
C ALA A 9 -36.13 -29.53 4.53
N LYS A 10 -35.44 -30.56 5.05
CA LYS A 10 -35.25 -30.74 6.49
C LYS A 10 -34.44 -29.62 7.12
N ILE A 11 -33.40 -29.12 6.42
CA ILE A 11 -32.57 -28.02 6.92
C ILE A 11 -33.39 -26.74 7.04
N LYS A 12 -34.27 -26.46 6.06
CA LYS A 12 -35.15 -25.28 6.10
C LYS A 12 -36.07 -25.28 7.32
N THR A 13 -36.61 -26.45 7.71
CA THR A 13 -37.54 -26.58 8.83
C THR A 13 -36.90 -26.53 10.20
N LEU A 14 -35.55 -26.56 10.33
CA LEU A 14 -34.87 -26.50 11.59
C LEU A 14 -35.10 -25.13 12.27
N LYS A 15 -35.69 -25.16 13.47
CA LYS A 15 -35.95 -23.96 14.28
C LYS A 15 -34.86 -23.78 15.32
N PRO A 16 -34.54 -22.53 15.71
CA PRO A 16 -33.62 -22.27 16.83
C PRO A 16 -34.20 -22.82 18.16
N GLN A 17 -33.31 -23.21 19.03
CA GLN A 17 -33.60 -23.65 20.41
C GLN A 17 -32.78 -22.80 21.39
N ASP A 18 -33.06 -22.91 22.68
CA ASP A 18 -32.35 -22.16 23.74
C ASP A 18 -30.85 -22.47 23.78
N LYS A 19 -30.46 -23.66 23.32
CA LYS A 19 -29.05 -24.09 23.23
C LYS A 19 -28.67 -24.43 21.81
N VAL A 20 -27.39 -24.27 21.50
CA VAL A 20 -26.80 -24.70 20.23
C VAL A 20 -26.97 -26.22 20.11
N TYR A 21 -27.55 -26.66 19.00
CA TYR A 21 -27.65 -28.09 18.68
C TYR A 21 -27.08 -28.40 17.31
N ARG A 22 -26.75 -29.66 17.08
CA ARG A 22 -26.06 -30.14 15.87
C ARG A 22 -26.77 -31.34 15.30
N ILE A 23 -26.88 -31.38 13.97
CA ILE A 23 -27.45 -32.52 13.24
C ILE A 23 -26.40 -32.99 12.25
N LEU A 24 -26.06 -34.28 12.37
CA LEU A 24 -25.10 -34.93 11.48
C LEU A 24 -25.73 -35.17 10.08
N ASP A 25 -24.99 -34.87 9.02
CA ASP A 25 -25.34 -35.25 7.67
C ASP A 25 -24.68 -36.62 7.32
N ALA A 26 -23.45 -36.59 6.85
CA ALA A 26 -22.64 -37.74 6.54
C ALA A 26 -21.15 -37.38 6.67
N ASP A 27 -20.29 -38.39 6.89
CA ASP A 27 -18.84 -38.25 6.85
C ASP A 27 -18.30 -37.10 7.68
N ARG A 28 -18.79 -36.97 8.92
CA ARG A 28 -18.41 -35.92 9.90
C ARG A 28 -18.78 -34.49 9.49
N LEU A 29 -19.65 -34.31 8.48
CA LEU A 29 -20.31 -33.05 8.18
C LEU A 29 -21.56 -32.93 9.05
N TYR A 30 -21.76 -31.78 9.67
CA TYR A 30 -22.97 -31.48 10.45
C TYR A 30 -23.37 -30.02 10.31
N ILE A 31 -24.65 -29.77 10.52
CA ILE A 31 -25.19 -28.41 10.61
C ILE A 31 -25.38 -28.06 12.09
N GLU A 32 -24.85 -26.93 12.48
CA GLU A 32 -24.98 -26.34 13.81
C GLU A 32 -26.04 -25.26 13.75
N VAL A 33 -27.09 -25.38 14.56
CA VAL A 33 -28.16 -24.37 14.68
C VAL A 33 -27.96 -23.62 15.98
N ARG A 34 -27.84 -22.31 15.87
CA ARG A 34 -27.63 -21.42 17.01
C ARG A 34 -28.94 -20.86 17.53
N PRO A 35 -29.01 -20.40 18.79
CA PRO A 35 -30.21 -19.77 19.36
C PRO A 35 -30.67 -18.54 18.57
N THR A 36 -29.75 -17.85 17.90
CA THR A 36 -30.00 -16.72 17.00
C THR A 36 -30.68 -17.09 15.69
N GLY A 37 -30.91 -18.40 15.43
CA GLY A 37 -31.45 -18.89 14.15
C GLY A 37 -30.40 -19.12 13.06
N VAL A 38 -29.16 -18.68 13.27
CA VAL A 38 -28.07 -18.88 12.29
C VAL A 38 -27.73 -20.38 12.22
N LYS A 39 -27.65 -20.90 11.00
CA LYS A 39 -27.31 -22.29 10.69
C LYS A 39 -25.92 -22.33 10.04
N VAL A 40 -24.96 -23.06 10.64
CA VAL A 40 -23.57 -23.09 10.20
C VAL A 40 -23.14 -24.50 9.87
N TRP A 41 -22.60 -24.70 8.69
CA TRP A 41 -21.97 -25.96 8.32
C TRP A 41 -20.64 -26.13 9.04
N ARG A 42 -20.46 -27.31 9.63
CA ARG A 42 -19.25 -27.68 10.34
C ARG A 42 -18.74 -29.04 9.87
N PHE A 43 -17.42 -29.16 9.76
CA PHE A 43 -16.75 -30.41 9.47
C PHE A 43 -15.82 -30.77 10.64
N LYS A 44 -16.03 -31.97 11.21
CA LYS A 44 -15.12 -32.56 12.20
C LYS A 44 -14.07 -33.41 11.50
N PHE A 45 -12.85 -33.38 11.98
CA PHE A 45 -11.75 -34.19 11.45
C PHE A 45 -10.76 -34.52 12.57
N VAL A 46 -9.92 -35.55 12.29
CA VAL A 46 -8.79 -35.90 13.16
C VAL A 46 -7.51 -35.60 12.38
N PHE A 47 -6.59 -34.92 13.00
CA PHE A 47 -5.27 -34.64 12.44
C PHE A 47 -4.20 -34.94 13.50
N ASN A 48 -3.23 -35.78 13.18
CA ASN A 48 -2.18 -36.23 14.11
C ASN A 48 -2.74 -36.71 15.46
N GLY A 49 -3.82 -37.48 15.43
CA GLY A 49 -4.47 -38.06 16.61
C GLY A 49 -5.33 -37.06 17.42
N LYS A 50 -5.41 -35.78 17.02
CA LYS A 50 -6.24 -34.77 17.70
C LYS A 50 -7.51 -34.47 16.92
N GLU A 51 -8.66 -34.51 17.62
CA GLU A 51 -9.93 -34.06 17.04
C GLU A 51 -9.96 -32.55 16.89
N SER A 52 -10.43 -32.10 15.72
CA SER A 52 -10.63 -30.69 15.42
C SER A 52 -11.91 -30.48 14.61
N SER A 53 -12.38 -29.26 14.52
CA SER A 53 -13.52 -28.90 13.68
C SER A 53 -13.34 -27.55 13.02
N MET A 54 -13.89 -27.39 11.83
CA MET A 54 -13.89 -26.12 11.13
C MET A 54 -15.28 -25.75 10.61
N SER A 55 -15.54 -24.47 10.48
CA SER A 55 -16.72 -23.94 9.80
C SER A 55 -16.49 -23.92 8.30
N LEU A 56 -17.47 -24.42 7.54
CA LEU A 56 -17.47 -24.39 6.07
C LEU A 56 -18.27 -23.21 5.53
N GLY A 57 -19.14 -22.58 6.33
CA GLY A 57 -19.96 -21.44 5.96
C GLY A 57 -21.37 -21.52 6.51
N GLU A 58 -22.18 -20.50 6.22
CA GLU A 58 -23.54 -20.37 6.73
C GLU A 58 -24.56 -20.80 5.67
N TYR A 59 -25.59 -21.51 6.12
CA TYR A 59 -26.77 -21.78 5.32
C TYR A 59 -27.74 -20.58 5.42
N PRO A 60 -28.38 -20.12 4.32
CA PRO A 60 -28.43 -20.74 3.00
C PRO A 60 -27.34 -20.31 2.02
N ILE A 61 -26.41 -19.45 2.38
CA ILE A 61 -25.33 -18.97 1.50
C ILE A 61 -24.54 -20.17 0.92
N ILE A 62 -24.19 -21.13 1.79
CA ILE A 62 -23.62 -22.42 1.40
C ILE A 62 -24.76 -23.45 1.47
N GLY A 63 -25.17 -23.96 0.32
CA GLY A 63 -26.16 -25.02 0.21
C GLY A 63 -25.64 -26.36 0.69
N LEU A 64 -26.53 -27.35 0.81
CA LEU A 64 -26.15 -28.71 1.22
C LEU A 64 -25.17 -29.40 0.25
N ALA A 65 -25.38 -29.19 -1.06
CA ALA A 65 -24.49 -29.75 -2.09
C ALA A 65 -23.09 -29.14 -1.98
N ASP A 66 -23.00 -27.80 -1.84
CA ASP A 66 -21.73 -27.07 -1.72
C ASP A 66 -21.00 -27.46 -0.42
N ALA A 67 -21.74 -27.60 0.69
CA ALA A 67 -21.16 -28.06 1.96
C ALA A 67 -20.52 -29.44 1.85
N ARG A 68 -21.15 -30.37 1.08
CA ARG A 68 -20.60 -31.68 0.81
C ARG A 68 -19.36 -31.62 -0.08
N LEU A 69 -19.34 -30.76 -1.09
CA LEU A 69 -18.14 -30.52 -1.92
C LEU A 69 -16.99 -29.98 -1.10
N LEU A 70 -17.24 -28.93 -0.31
CA LEU A 70 -16.23 -28.35 0.60
C LEU A 70 -15.68 -29.39 1.59
N ARG A 71 -16.54 -30.27 2.11
CA ARG A 71 -16.09 -31.40 2.94
C ARG A 71 -15.10 -32.31 2.20
N GLU A 72 -15.41 -32.70 0.96
CA GLU A 72 -14.49 -33.56 0.17
C GLU A 72 -13.16 -32.86 -0.12
N GLU A 73 -13.17 -31.56 -0.41
CA GLU A 73 -11.94 -30.77 -0.56
C GLU A 73 -11.10 -30.79 0.73
N MET A 74 -11.74 -30.61 1.90
CA MET A 74 -11.02 -30.67 3.17
C MET A 74 -10.49 -32.08 3.48
N ARG A 75 -11.23 -33.14 3.11
CA ARG A 75 -10.75 -34.51 3.22
C ARG A 75 -9.53 -34.77 2.32
N ALA A 76 -9.56 -34.26 1.08
CA ALA A 76 -8.41 -34.37 0.18
C ALA A 76 -7.16 -33.64 0.73
N LYS A 77 -7.31 -32.48 1.37
CA LYS A 77 -6.21 -31.79 2.04
C LYS A 77 -5.65 -32.62 3.21
N LEU A 78 -6.53 -33.17 4.05
CA LEU A 78 -6.12 -34.04 5.17
C LEU A 78 -5.36 -35.28 4.68
N ALA A 79 -5.80 -35.88 3.60
CA ALA A 79 -5.13 -37.06 3.00
C ALA A 79 -3.71 -36.70 2.48
N LYS A 80 -3.48 -35.46 2.10
CA LYS A 80 -2.15 -34.90 1.72
C LYS A 80 -1.31 -34.43 2.93
N GLY A 81 -1.77 -34.67 4.17
CA GLY A 81 -1.08 -34.23 5.38
C GLY A 81 -1.18 -32.71 5.66
N ILE A 82 -2.11 -32.01 5.01
CA ILE A 82 -2.29 -30.56 5.18
C ILE A 82 -3.40 -30.31 6.20
N HIS A 83 -3.11 -29.52 7.25
CA HIS A 83 -4.11 -29.14 8.25
C HIS A 83 -5.03 -28.03 7.69
N PRO A 84 -6.35 -28.30 7.45
CA PRO A 84 -7.21 -27.36 6.72
C PRO A 84 -7.38 -25.98 7.36
N VAL A 85 -7.38 -25.92 8.70
CA VAL A 85 -7.53 -24.66 9.43
C VAL A 85 -6.26 -23.82 9.34
N GLU A 86 -5.09 -24.44 9.45
CA GLU A 86 -3.81 -23.77 9.32
C GLU A 86 -3.56 -23.29 7.89
N ASP A 87 -3.87 -24.13 6.90
CA ASP A 87 -3.79 -23.76 5.49
C ASP A 87 -4.66 -22.52 5.17
N ARG A 88 -5.90 -22.51 5.65
CA ARG A 88 -6.80 -21.35 5.51
C ARG A 88 -6.29 -20.11 6.24
N ARG A 89 -5.69 -20.29 7.41
CA ARG A 89 -5.08 -19.19 8.18
C ARG A 89 -3.86 -18.64 7.45
N GLN A 90 -2.99 -19.49 6.94
CA GLN A 90 -1.81 -19.07 6.17
C GLN A 90 -2.20 -18.39 4.87
N ALA A 91 -3.20 -18.89 4.15
CA ALA A 91 -3.72 -18.24 2.95
C ALA A 91 -4.29 -16.85 3.24
N LYS A 92 -5.06 -16.70 4.32
CA LYS A 92 -5.55 -15.39 4.75
C LYS A 92 -4.42 -14.45 5.15
N GLN A 93 -3.46 -14.93 5.91
CA GLN A 93 -2.30 -14.15 6.33
C GLN A 93 -1.45 -13.71 5.14
N ALA A 94 -1.26 -14.58 4.14
CA ALA A 94 -0.56 -14.23 2.92
C ALA A 94 -1.28 -13.15 2.09
N ILE A 95 -2.62 -13.09 2.12
CA ILE A 95 -3.40 -12.03 1.49
C ILE A 95 -3.25 -10.72 2.28
N ASP A 96 -3.37 -10.78 3.59
CA ASP A 96 -3.21 -9.61 4.48
C ASP A 96 -1.78 -9.05 4.36
N ASP A 97 -0.76 -9.91 4.32
CA ASP A 97 0.64 -9.52 4.11
C ASP A 97 0.85 -8.86 2.74
N LYS A 98 0.21 -9.38 1.68
CA LYS A 98 0.27 -8.74 0.36
C LYS A 98 -0.34 -7.35 0.36
N LEU A 99 -1.42 -7.11 1.08
CA LEU A 99 -2.07 -5.81 1.15
C LEU A 99 -1.29 -4.81 2.00
N THR A 100 -0.72 -5.26 3.11
CA THR A 100 0.07 -4.42 4.03
C THR A 100 1.47 -4.12 3.52
N ASN A 101 2.02 -4.98 2.67
CA ASN A 101 3.36 -4.83 2.10
C ASN A 101 3.39 -4.15 0.72
N THR A 102 2.28 -3.57 0.28
CA THR A 102 2.29 -2.72 -0.93
C THR A 102 3.11 -1.45 -0.69
N PHE A 103 3.77 -0.95 -1.74
CA PHE A 103 4.51 0.32 -1.66
C PHE A 103 3.62 1.46 -1.12
N LYS A 104 2.36 1.52 -1.56
CA LYS A 104 1.40 2.52 -1.10
C LYS A 104 1.17 2.46 0.41
N ALA A 105 0.93 1.26 0.96
CA ALA A 105 0.69 1.09 2.40
C ALA A 105 1.92 1.53 3.22
N ILE A 106 3.11 1.11 2.80
CA ILE A 106 4.36 1.47 3.48
C ILE A 106 4.69 2.95 3.33
N ALA A 107 4.42 3.55 2.17
CA ALA A 107 4.63 4.99 1.96
C ALA A 107 3.69 5.84 2.85
N GLN A 108 2.46 5.39 3.06
CA GLN A 108 1.51 6.06 3.97
C GLN A 108 1.95 5.94 5.43
N GLU A 109 2.43 4.77 5.84
CA GLU A 109 2.98 4.53 7.17
C GLU A 109 4.24 5.40 7.41
N TYR A 110 5.18 5.40 6.44
CA TYR A 110 6.35 6.27 6.47
C TYR A 110 5.97 7.75 6.60
N ALA A 111 4.96 8.20 5.83
CA ALA A 111 4.49 9.57 5.90
C ALA A 111 3.95 9.91 7.30
N LYS A 112 3.15 9.03 7.87
CA LYS A 112 2.57 9.21 9.21
C LYS A 112 3.63 9.26 10.32
N GLU A 113 4.67 8.44 10.22
CA GLU A 113 5.67 8.31 11.30
C GLU A 113 6.86 9.27 11.14
N ARG A 114 7.36 9.43 9.92
CA ARG A 114 8.65 10.10 9.67
C ARG A 114 8.52 11.52 9.14
N LEU A 115 7.39 11.89 8.51
CA LEU A 115 7.23 13.25 8.00
C LEU A 115 6.82 14.26 9.07
N LYS A 116 6.39 13.84 10.24
CA LYS A 116 6.05 14.72 11.37
C LYS A 116 7.21 15.64 11.80
N THR A 117 8.45 15.19 11.60
CA THR A 117 9.67 15.96 11.95
C THR A 117 10.21 16.79 10.78
N LYS A 118 9.55 16.75 9.62
CA LYS A 118 9.95 17.48 8.42
C LYS A 118 9.12 18.76 8.26
N SER A 119 9.63 19.70 7.43
CA SER A 119 8.85 20.90 7.10
C SER A 119 7.57 20.52 6.33
N GLU A 120 6.51 21.31 6.52
CA GLU A 120 5.23 21.13 5.81
C GLU A 120 5.43 21.08 4.29
N ARG A 121 6.24 21.99 3.74
CA ARG A 121 6.61 21.99 2.32
C ARG A 121 7.23 20.68 1.84
N TYR A 122 8.05 20.02 2.66
CA TYR A 122 8.63 18.72 2.31
C TYR A 122 7.57 17.62 2.29
N ALA A 123 6.65 17.64 3.26
CA ALA A 123 5.56 16.67 3.34
C ALA A 123 4.59 16.82 2.16
N GLU A 124 4.23 18.06 1.79
CA GLU A 124 3.42 18.34 0.60
C GLU A 124 4.12 17.86 -0.68
N GLN A 125 5.40 18.17 -0.84
CA GLN A 125 6.17 17.73 -2.02
C GLN A 125 6.24 16.20 -2.10
N PHE A 126 6.41 15.52 -0.97
CA PHE A 126 6.39 14.07 -0.90
C PHE A 126 5.03 13.52 -1.37
N GLN A 127 3.92 14.06 -0.84
CA GLN A 127 2.58 13.61 -1.20
C GLN A 127 2.27 13.82 -2.68
N VAL A 128 2.58 15.02 -3.21
CA VAL A 128 2.40 15.32 -4.64
C VAL A 128 3.21 14.38 -5.53
N SER A 129 4.46 14.09 -5.15
CA SER A 129 5.32 13.16 -5.88
C SER A 129 4.78 11.74 -5.84
N LEU A 130 4.29 11.29 -4.69
CA LEU A 130 3.66 9.99 -4.55
C LEU A 130 2.48 9.84 -5.49
N GLU A 131 1.52 10.75 -5.41
CA GLU A 131 0.26 10.65 -6.14
C GLU A 131 0.42 10.77 -7.65
N LYS A 132 1.26 11.70 -8.10
CA LYS A 132 1.40 12.00 -9.53
C LYS A 132 2.33 11.08 -10.28
N ASP A 133 3.43 10.68 -9.67
CA ASP A 133 4.52 10.02 -10.39
C ASP A 133 4.80 8.59 -9.92
N ILE A 134 4.65 8.29 -8.62
CA ILE A 134 5.15 7.06 -8.03
C ILE A 134 4.05 5.99 -7.91
N LEU A 135 2.96 6.31 -7.22
CA LEU A 135 1.88 5.35 -6.96
C LEU A 135 1.20 4.79 -8.22
N PRO A 136 1.04 5.54 -9.33
CA PRO A 136 0.46 4.97 -10.54
C PRO A 136 1.26 3.79 -11.12
N ILE A 137 2.56 3.68 -10.81
CA ILE A 137 3.45 2.65 -11.36
C ILE A 137 3.72 1.55 -10.34
N ILE A 138 4.07 1.89 -9.11
CA ILE A 138 4.48 0.91 -8.09
C ILE A 138 3.56 0.85 -6.87
N GLY A 139 2.52 1.66 -6.79
CA GLY A 139 1.69 1.76 -5.58
C GLY A 139 1.10 0.45 -5.10
N ASN A 140 0.64 -0.40 -6.01
CA ASN A 140 0.04 -1.70 -5.70
C ASN A 140 1.04 -2.87 -5.73
N LYS A 141 2.32 -2.60 -6.04
CA LYS A 141 3.36 -3.63 -6.01
C LYS A 141 3.79 -3.92 -4.57
N ASP A 142 4.01 -5.18 -4.28
CA ASP A 142 4.72 -5.58 -3.05
C ASP A 142 6.14 -5.00 -3.10
N VAL A 143 6.59 -4.40 -1.99
CA VAL A 143 7.91 -3.75 -1.91
C VAL A 143 9.07 -4.68 -2.21
N ARG A 144 8.92 -5.98 -1.98
CA ARG A 144 9.90 -7.01 -2.31
C ARG A 144 10.08 -7.20 -3.81
N ASN A 145 9.07 -6.85 -4.60
CA ASN A 145 9.03 -7.04 -6.05
C ASN A 145 9.31 -5.75 -6.85
N ILE A 146 9.68 -4.67 -6.17
CA ILE A 146 10.05 -3.42 -6.84
C ILE A 146 11.47 -3.53 -7.34
N THR A 147 11.65 -3.27 -8.63
CA THR A 147 12.93 -3.38 -9.31
C THR A 147 13.52 -2.01 -9.68
N SER A 148 14.81 -1.98 -9.97
CA SER A 148 15.46 -0.77 -10.50
C SER A 148 14.88 -0.33 -11.85
N ALA A 149 14.34 -1.26 -12.65
CA ALA A 149 13.63 -0.94 -13.89
C ALA A 149 12.32 -0.16 -13.63
N ASP A 150 11.61 -0.49 -12.57
CA ASP A 150 10.42 0.28 -12.17
C ASP A 150 10.79 1.71 -11.78
N VAL A 151 11.86 1.87 -10.99
CA VAL A 151 12.35 3.20 -10.58
C VAL A 151 12.80 4.00 -11.81
N LEU A 152 13.50 3.37 -12.74
CA LEU A 152 13.92 4.00 -13.99
C LEU A 152 12.72 4.47 -14.83
N THR A 153 11.66 3.67 -14.87
CA THR A 153 10.41 4.02 -15.55
C THR A 153 9.77 5.25 -14.93
N ILE A 154 9.72 5.33 -13.60
CA ILE A 154 9.21 6.51 -12.89
C ILE A 154 10.05 7.74 -13.23
N ILE A 155 11.38 7.64 -13.20
CA ILE A 155 12.30 8.72 -13.54
C ILE A 155 11.99 9.25 -14.95
N LYS A 156 11.94 8.37 -15.96
CA LYS A 156 11.68 8.74 -17.37
C LYS A 156 10.31 9.40 -17.55
N ASN A 157 9.26 8.83 -16.93
CA ASN A 157 7.91 9.37 -17.01
C ASN A 157 7.79 10.73 -16.33
N THR A 158 8.45 10.92 -15.18
CA THR A 158 8.51 12.22 -14.49
C THR A 158 9.14 13.28 -15.37
N MET A 159 10.30 12.99 -15.98
CA MET A 159 10.96 13.92 -16.88
C MET A 159 10.08 14.26 -18.09
N LYS A 160 9.45 13.25 -18.71
CA LYS A 160 8.52 13.46 -19.83
C LYS A 160 7.35 14.35 -19.43
N ARG A 161 6.73 14.08 -18.29
CA ARG A 161 5.61 14.88 -17.76
C ARG A 161 5.99 16.32 -17.49
N VAL A 162 7.15 16.57 -16.86
CA VAL A 162 7.59 17.93 -16.53
C VAL A 162 7.94 18.70 -17.79
N ARG A 163 8.63 18.08 -18.77
CA ARG A 163 8.96 18.70 -20.08
C ARG A 163 7.72 19.11 -20.87
N SER A 164 6.61 18.40 -20.73
CA SER A 164 5.36 18.78 -21.40
C SER A 164 4.67 20.00 -20.78
N GLN A 165 5.11 20.47 -19.61
CA GLN A 165 4.55 21.64 -18.94
C GLN A 165 5.36 22.90 -19.28
N LYS A 166 4.70 23.94 -19.82
CA LYS A 166 5.35 25.22 -20.12
C LYS A 166 6.04 25.80 -18.86
N ASN A 167 7.27 26.28 -19.02
CA ASN A 167 8.07 26.98 -18.00
C ASN A 167 8.48 26.16 -16.76
N ARG A 168 8.52 24.82 -16.82
CA ARG A 168 8.89 23.98 -15.68
C ARG A 168 10.24 23.27 -15.79
N GLY A 169 11.06 23.60 -16.79
CA GLY A 169 12.39 23.02 -16.99
C GLY A 169 12.35 21.57 -17.51
N THR A 170 13.46 20.88 -17.39
CA THR A 170 13.71 19.56 -18.03
C THR A 170 13.26 18.37 -17.20
N GLY A 171 12.94 18.58 -15.92
CA GLY A 171 12.38 17.56 -15.04
C GLY A 171 13.39 16.70 -14.26
N GLU A 172 14.70 16.88 -14.49
CA GLU A 172 15.75 16.11 -13.81
C GLU A 172 15.67 16.27 -12.28
N VAL A 173 15.53 17.50 -11.81
CA VAL A 173 15.45 17.78 -10.35
C VAL A 173 14.27 17.04 -9.71
N THR A 174 13.10 17.06 -10.37
CA THR A 174 11.91 16.36 -9.88
C THR A 174 12.11 14.84 -9.92
N ALA A 175 12.72 14.31 -10.98
CA ALA A 175 12.99 12.89 -11.11
C ALA A 175 14.00 12.40 -10.05
N ILE A 176 15.04 13.17 -9.78
CA ILE A 176 16.00 12.89 -8.71
C ILE A 176 15.30 12.91 -7.35
N GLN A 177 14.38 13.86 -7.14
CA GLN A 177 13.62 13.94 -5.89
C GLN A 177 12.68 12.74 -5.72
N ASN A 178 11.97 12.33 -6.79
CA ASN A 178 11.12 11.14 -6.76
C ASN A 178 11.93 9.87 -6.42
N ARG A 179 13.10 9.70 -7.01
CA ARG A 179 14.01 8.60 -6.66
C ARG A 179 14.40 8.63 -5.17
N LYS A 180 14.71 9.82 -4.62
CA LYS A 180 15.03 9.97 -3.19
C LYS A 180 13.86 9.60 -2.29
N PHE A 181 12.63 9.96 -2.67
CA PHE A 181 11.43 9.60 -1.93
C PHE A 181 11.17 8.09 -1.95
N ILE A 182 11.30 7.45 -3.12
CA ILE A 182 11.21 5.98 -3.22
C ILE A 182 12.26 5.33 -2.31
N GLY A 183 13.50 5.76 -2.37
CA GLY A 183 14.57 5.21 -1.54
C GLY A 183 14.33 5.41 -0.04
N ALA A 184 13.73 6.53 0.37
CA ALA A 184 13.37 6.74 1.77
C ALA A 184 12.32 5.73 2.26
N VAL A 185 11.29 5.48 1.45
CA VAL A 185 10.24 4.48 1.74
C VAL A 185 10.84 3.07 1.73
N MET A 186 11.69 2.73 0.77
CA MET A 186 12.34 1.42 0.69
C MET A 186 13.25 1.16 1.89
N ARG A 187 14.05 2.14 2.31
CA ARG A 187 14.88 2.01 3.53
C ARG A 187 14.03 1.86 4.79
N TYR A 188 12.88 2.51 4.85
CA TYR A 188 11.92 2.29 5.93
C TYR A 188 11.36 0.85 5.90
N ALA A 189 11.00 0.34 4.71
CA ALA A 189 10.58 -1.05 4.53
C ALA A 189 11.67 -2.05 4.97
N ILE A 190 12.93 -1.79 4.65
CA ILE A 190 14.08 -2.61 5.08
C ILE A 190 14.24 -2.55 6.61
N ALA A 191 14.19 -1.37 7.20
CA ALA A 191 14.30 -1.19 8.65
C ALA A 191 13.16 -1.87 9.43
N THR A 192 11.99 -2.06 8.79
CA THR A 192 10.84 -2.79 9.36
C THR A 192 10.76 -4.25 8.88
N LEU A 193 11.83 -4.79 8.30
CA LEU A 193 11.98 -6.19 7.85
C LEU A 193 10.95 -6.61 6.78
N ARG A 194 10.44 -5.67 5.99
CA ARG A 194 9.47 -5.92 4.92
C ARG A 194 10.09 -5.97 3.53
N ALA A 195 11.32 -5.49 3.38
CA ALA A 195 12.12 -5.58 2.16
C ALA A 195 13.57 -5.86 2.51
N GLU A 196 14.34 -6.38 1.55
CA GLU A 196 15.76 -6.70 1.73
C GLU A 196 16.67 -5.71 1.00
N ASN A 197 16.22 -5.14 -0.11
CA ASN A 197 17.04 -4.33 -1.00
C ASN A 197 16.40 -2.98 -1.33
N ASP A 198 17.25 -1.96 -1.56
CA ASP A 198 16.84 -0.64 -2.07
C ASP A 198 17.12 -0.56 -3.59
N PRO A 199 16.10 -0.68 -4.46
CA PRO A 199 16.28 -0.67 -5.91
C PRO A 199 16.69 0.70 -6.46
N THR A 200 16.64 1.76 -5.66
CA THR A 200 16.99 3.12 -6.10
C THR A 200 18.48 3.35 -6.20
N TYR A 201 19.29 2.48 -5.60
CA TYR A 201 20.75 2.63 -5.60
C TYR A 201 21.34 2.43 -7.00
N ALA A 202 20.92 1.39 -7.71
CA ALA A 202 21.44 1.08 -9.04
C ALA A 202 21.14 2.16 -10.11
N VAL A 203 20.13 3.00 -9.87
CA VAL A 203 19.73 4.08 -10.80
C VAL A 203 20.12 5.47 -10.28
N ARG A 204 21.06 5.54 -9.34
CA ARG A 204 21.45 6.80 -8.69
C ARG A 204 21.99 7.83 -9.66
N ASP A 205 22.82 7.39 -10.57
CA ASP A 205 23.58 8.27 -11.47
C ASP A 205 23.01 8.31 -12.91
N VAL A 206 21.81 7.75 -13.12
CA VAL A 206 21.14 7.76 -14.43
C VAL A 206 20.72 9.16 -14.87
N VAL A 207 20.45 10.06 -13.91
CA VAL A 207 20.11 11.45 -14.18
C VAL A 207 21.13 12.34 -13.48
N ALA A 208 21.92 13.05 -14.26
CA ALA A 208 22.82 14.08 -13.76
C ALA A 208 22.02 15.25 -13.19
N ARG A 209 22.49 15.79 -12.08
CA ARG A 209 21.92 17.02 -11.55
C ARG A 209 22.29 18.18 -12.46
N PRO A 210 21.32 19.00 -12.91
CA PRO A 210 21.63 20.20 -13.68
C PRO A 210 22.58 21.12 -12.91
N GLU A 211 23.49 21.75 -13.61
CA GLU A 211 24.36 22.77 -13.02
C GLU A 211 23.50 23.90 -12.46
N VAL A 212 23.82 24.29 -11.24
CA VAL A 212 23.16 25.41 -10.59
C VAL A 212 23.91 26.69 -10.98
N THR A 213 23.35 27.44 -11.90
CA THR A 213 23.80 28.81 -12.15
C THR A 213 23.36 29.67 -10.97
N HIS A 214 24.29 30.00 -10.09
CA HIS A 214 24.03 30.96 -9.04
C HIS A 214 23.85 32.36 -9.65
N ALA A 215 22.95 33.16 -9.08
CA ALA A 215 22.85 34.55 -9.43
C ALA A 215 24.21 35.21 -9.25
N LYS A 216 24.68 35.88 -10.29
CA LYS A 216 25.95 36.63 -10.25
C LYS A 216 25.79 37.81 -9.30
N SER A 217 26.77 38.05 -8.46
CA SER A 217 26.77 39.26 -7.63
C SER A 217 26.83 40.50 -8.54
N LEU A 218 26.05 41.50 -8.20
CA LEU A 218 26.02 42.74 -8.95
C LEU A 218 27.38 43.44 -8.90
N SER A 219 27.87 43.87 -10.05
CA SER A 219 29.05 44.76 -10.11
C SER A 219 28.73 46.13 -9.50
N LYS A 220 29.74 46.94 -9.30
CA LYS A 220 29.54 48.33 -8.82
C LYS A 220 28.64 49.15 -9.74
N GLU A 221 28.84 48.99 -11.05
CA GLU A 221 28.08 49.66 -12.12
C GLU A 221 26.63 49.17 -12.13
N GLU A 222 26.42 47.89 -12.02
CA GLU A 222 25.08 47.30 -11.95
C GLU A 222 24.33 47.73 -10.68
N ARG A 223 25.01 47.81 -9.53
CA ARG A 223 24.43 48.35 -8.29
C ARG A 223 24.00 49.79 -8.45
N ALA A 224 24.82 50.62 -9.10
CA ALA A 224 24.45 52.02 -9.39
C ALA A 224 23.20 52.10 -10.27
N GLN A 225 23.11 51.26 -11.32
CA GLN A 225 21.92 51.20 -12.18
C GLN A 225 20.67 50.75 -11.43
N VAL A 226 20.78 49.76 -10.54
CA VAL A 226 19.67 49.30 -9.71
C VAL A 226 19.21 50.40 -8.78
N ARG A 227 20.15 51.14 -8.17
CA ARG A 227 19.86 52.31 -7.34
C ARG A 227 19.05 53.37 -8.10
N THR A 228 19.51 53.78 -9.27
CA THR A 228 18.82 54.77 -10.11
C THR A 228 17.41 54.28 -10.52
N ARG A 229 17.25 52.98 -10.82
CA ARG A 229 15.93 52.39 -11.14
C ARG A 229 15.00 52.38 -9.93
N LEU A 230 15.52 52.11 -8.73
CA LEU A 230 14.74 52.17 -7.48
C LEU A 230 14.33 53.59 -7.13
N GLU A 231 15.20 54.57 -7.33
CA GLU A 231 14.89 56.03 -7.13
C GLU A 231 13.71 56.46 -8.00
N ASN A 232 13.67 55.97 -9.26
CA ASN A 232 12.62 56.27 -10.25
C ASN A 232 11.45 55.26 -10.23
N TYR A 233 11.38 54.33 -9.24
CA TYR A 233 10.34 53.34 -9.16
C TYR A 233 9.00 53.97 -8.77
N GLY A 234 8.02 53.91 -9.69
CA GLY A 234 6.69 54.51 -9.51
C GLY A 234 5.64 53.58 -8.85
N GLY A 235 6.06 52.43 -8.30
CA GLY A 235 5.18 51.50 -7.61
C GLY A 235 5.09 51.75 -6.10
N ALA A 236 4.59 50.77 -5.33
CA ALA A 236 4.40 50.90 -3.89
C ALA A 236 5.70 51.24 -3.14
N GLU A 237 5.63 52.22 -2.27
CA GLU A 237 6.79 52.76 -1.53
C GLU A 237 7.45 51.71 -0.61
N THR A 238 6.66 50.76 -0.08
CA THR A 238 7.15 49.60 0.67
C THR A 238 8.09 48.70 -0.15
N VAL A 239 7.82 48.50 -1.45
CA VAL A 239 8.66 47.73 -2.35
C VAL A 239 9.94 48.49 -2.68
N LYS A 240 9.85 49.81 -2.90
CA LYS A 240 10.98 50.72 -3.10
C LYS A 240 11.94 50.67 -1.91
N ASN A 241 11.41 50.83 -0.70
CA ASN A 241 12.19 50.83 0.54
C ASN A 241 12.84 49.47 0.82
N ALA A 242 12.12 48.36 0.56
CA ALA A 242 12.69 47.01 0.66
C ALA A 242 13.85 46.77 -0.33
N GLY A 243 13.72 47.32 -1.57
CA GLY A 243 14.79 47.31 -2.56
C GLY A 243 16.04 48.07 -2.11
N PHE A 244 15.86 49.25 -1.51
CA PHE A 244 16.97 50.01 -0.95
C PHE A 244 17.62 49.29 0.25
N MET A 245 16.84 48.71 1.16
CA MET A 245 17.40 47.93 2.28
C MET A 245 18.29 46.80 1.77
N LEU A 246 17.83 46.04 0.77
CA LEU A 246 18.64 44.98 0.14
C LEU A 246 19.93 45.55 -0.48
N LEU A 247 19.86 46.69 -1.13
CA LEU A 247 21.01 47.30 -1.78
C LEU A 247 22.08 47.78 -0.80
N TYR A 248 21.69 48.21 0.41
CA TYR A 248 22.58 48.67 1.48
C TYR A 248 23.14 47.50 2.32
N THR A 249 22.56 46.30 2.24
CA THR A 249 23.01 45.13 2.98
C THR A 249 23.89 44.18 2.14
N MET A 250 24.05 44.45 0.87
CA MET A 250 24.95 43.76 -0.07
C MET A 250 26.29 44.54 -0.19
#